data_1a37d7f345eec8637c2904ae909d479b
#
_entry.id   1a37d7f345eec8637c2904ae909d479b
#
_cell.length_a   1.000
_cell.length_b   1.000
_cell.length_c   1.000
_cell.angle_alpha   90.00
_cell.angle_beta   90.00
_cell.angle_gamma   90.00
#
_symmetry.space_group_name_H-M   'P 1'
#
loop_
_entity.id
_entity.type
_entity.pdbx_description
1 polymer ?
#
loop_
_entity_poly.entity_id
_entity_poly.type
_entity_poly.pdbx_seq_one_letter_code
_entity_poly.pdbx_strand_id
1 'polypeptide(L)' 'MCRMLKGTRQAIVKRIQPISIHGQISLDILWIDPDDPEEEVRHARVGDDAVPRNLAEGDEVELHYVMGMVTAVTKR' A
#
# COMPACT_ATOMS: atom_id res chain seq x y z
N MET A 1 6.04 27.88 -3.17
CA MET A 1 5.65 26.54 -3.63
C MET A 1 5.42 25.60 -2.46
N CYS A 2 4.27 24.97 -2.45
CA CYS A 2 3.96 24.03 -1.40
C CYS A 2 4.57 22.68 -1.70
N ARG A 3 5.18 22.09 -0.70
CA ARG A 3 5.69 20.74 -0.79
C ARG A 3 4.71 19.81 -0.09
N MET A 4 4.25 18.81 -0.80
CA MET A 4 3.32 17.88 -0.23
C MET A 4 4.07 16.84 0.60
N LEU A 5 3.84 16.90 1.91
CA LEU A 5 4.41 15.92 2.83
C LEU A 5 3.52 14.69 2.95
N LYS A 6 2.30 14.79 2.50
CA LYS A 6 1.37 13.67 2.46
C LYS A 6 0.55 13.75 1.18
N GLY A 7 0.07 12.61 0.75
CA GLY A 7 -0.71 12.52 -0.47
C GLY A 7 -1.25 11.13 -0.66
N THR A 8 -1.89 10.92 -1.80
CA THR A 8 -2.47 9.63 -2.14
C THR A 8 -2.01 9.21 -3.52
N ARG A 9 -2.02 7.90 -3.76
CA ARG A 9 -1.63 7.32 -5.03
C ARG A 9 -2.47 6.09 -5.29
N GLN A 10 -2.90 5.93 -6.53
CA GLN A 10 -3.65 4.75 -6.92
C GLN A 10 -2.70 3.59 -7.19
N ALA A 11 -3.14 2.40 -6.85
CA ALA A 11 -2.33 1.21 -7.04
C ALA A 11 -3.20 -0.01 -7.27
N ILE A 12 -2.63 -1.03 -7.89
CA ILE A 12 -3.26 -2.33 -8.01
C ILE A 12 -2.42 -3.31 -7.20
N VAL A 13 -3.07 -3.99 -6.27
CA VAL A 13 -2.39 -4.93 -5.39
C VAL A 13 -2.03 -6.18 -6.19
N LYS A 14 -0.76 -6.56 -6.16
CA LYS A 14 -0.30 -7.78 -6.83
C LYS A 14 -0.14 -8.91 -5.85
N ARG A 15 0.21 -8.62 -4.61
CA ARG A 15 0.42 -9.64 -3.60
C ARG A 15 0.32 -9.04 -2.21
N ILE A 16 -0.21 -9.81 -1.28
CA ILE A 16 -0.29 -9.43 0.11
C ILE A 16 0.36 -10.55 0.92
N GLN A 17 1.33 -10.20 1.74
CA GLN A 17 2.03 -11.17 2.55
C GLN A 17 2.04 -10.73 4.01
N PRO A 18 1.32 -11.44 4.89
CA PRO A 18 1.34 -11.09 6.30
C PRO A 18 2.67 -11.49 6.94
N ILE A 19 3.15 -10.64 7.81
CA ILE A 19 4.41 -10.85 8.53
C ILE A 19 4.14 -10.60 10.00
N SER A 20 4.59 -11.54 10.84
CA SER A 20 4.48 -11.36 12.28
C SER A 20 5.84 -10.96 12.83
N ILE A 21 5.90 -9.81 13.48
CA ILE A 21 7.12 -9.29 14.08
C ILE A 21 6.80 -8.92 15.52
N HIS A 22 7.47 -9.57 16.47
CA HIS A 22 7.28 -9.29 17.90
C HIS A 22 5.82 -9.33 18.33
N GLY A 23 5.07 -10.31 17.79
CA GLY A 23 3.67 -10.46 18.14
C GLY A 23 2.72 -9.50 17.43
N GLN A 24 3.24 -8.63 16.58
CA GLN A 24 2.42 -7.72 15.79
C GLN A 24 2.39 -8.19 14.35
N ILE A 25 1.22 -8.05 13.73
CA ILE A 25 1.05 -8.44 12.33
C ILE A 25 1.15 -7.21 11.45
N SER A 26 2.06 -7.28 10.49
CA SER A 26 2.19 -6.28 9.44
C SER A 26 1.93 -6.96 8.11
N LEU A 27 1.55 -6.17 7.12
CA LEU A 27 1.32 -6.69 5.78
C LEU A 27 2.32 -6.09 4.82
N ASP A 28 3.02 -6.95 4.09
CA ASP A 28 3.83 -6.52 2.96
C ASP A 28 2.93 -6.55 1.73
N ILE A 29 2.73 -5.40 1.15
CA ILE A 29 1.88 -5.26 -0.02
C ILE A 29 2.76 -4.95 -1.22
N LEU A 30 2.69 -5.81 -2.22
CA LEU A 30 3.35 -5.57 -3.49
C LEU A 30 2.31 -5.03 -4.45
N TRP A 31 2.63 -3.93 -5.10
CA TRP A 31 1.67 -3.22 -5.93
C TRP A 31 2.33 -2.62 -7.14
N ILE A 32 1.51 -2.31 -8.14
CA ILE A 32 1.94 -1.63 -9.34
C ILE A 32 1.10 -0.38 -9.55
N ASP A 33 1.66 0.55 -10.30
CA ASP A 33 0.94 1.75 -10.69
C ASP A 33 0.03 1.39 -11.87
N PRO A 34 -1.28 1.64 -11.78
CA PRO A 34 -2.18 1.31 -12.90
C PRO A 34 -1.88 2.09 -14.17
N ASP A 35 -1.25 3.25 -14.04
CA ASP A 35 -0.88 4.06 -15.22
C ASP A 35 0.43 3.59 -15.84
N ASP A 36 1.18 2.75 -15.15
CA ASP A 36 2.45 2.26 -15.65
C ASP A 36 2.67 0.81 -15.19
N PRO A 37 1.89 -0.13 -15.75
CA PRO A 37 1.96 -1.53 -15.33
C PRO A 37 3.28 -2.22 -15.68
N GLU A 38 4.09 -1.62 -16.55
CA GLU A 38 5.39 -2.17 -16.88
C GLU A 38 6.47 -1.73 -15.91
N GLU A 39 6.15 -0.78 -15.06
CA GLU A 39 7.08 -0.34 -14.05
C GLU A 39 7.32 -1.46 -13.05
N GLU A 40 8.45 -1.38 -12.39
CA GLU A 40 8.84 -2.34 -11.38
C GLU A 40 7.79 -2.43 -10.27
N VAL A 41 7.54 -3.64 -9.79
CA VAL A 41 6.62 -3.85 -8.68
C VAL A 41 7.19 -3.19 -7.44
N ARG A 42 6.36 -2.41 -6.77
CA ARG A 42 6.77 -1.70 -5.57
C ARG A 42 6.25 -2.43 -4.34
N HIS A 43 6.84 -2.11 -3.22
CA HIS A 43 6.60 -2.79 -1.97
C HIS A 43 6.35 -1.77 -0.87
N ALA A 44 5.38 -2.08 -0.01
CA ALA A 44 5.10 -1.26 1.16
C ALA A 44 4.75 -2.17 2.32
N ARG A 45 5.20 -1.80 3.51
CA ARG A 45 4.86 -2.52 4.74
C ARG A 45 3.99 -1.63 5.59
N VAL A 46 2.81 -2.14 5.93
CA VAL A 46 1.84 -1.40 6.74
C VAL A 46 1.29 -2.31 7.82
N GLY A 47 0.85 -1.73 8.93
CA GLY A 47 0.18 -2.50 9.96
C GLY A 47 -1.16 -3.03 9.49
N ASP A 48 -1.61 -4.13 10.07
CA ASP A 48 -2.85 -4.76 9.65
C ASP A 48 -4.07 -3.90 9.96
N ASP A 49 -3.94 -2.95 10.87
CA ASP A 49 -5.02 -2.01 11.20
C ASP A 49 -5.10 -0.84 10.24
N ALA A 50 -4.12 -0.71 9.35
CA ALA A 50 -4.07 0.37 8.37
C ALA A 50 -4.55 -0.06 6.99
N VAL A 51 -5.06 -1.26 6.85
CA VAL A 51 -5.55 -1.81 5.58
C VAL A 51 -6.96 -2.35 5.75
N PRO A 52 -7.75 -2.39 4.66
CA PRO A 52 -9.09 -3.00 4.72
C PRO A 52 -8.98 -4.50 5.02
N ARG A 53 -9.93 -5.00 5.79
CA ARG A 53 -9.95 -6.42 6.14
C ARG A 53 -10.20 -7.33 4.94
N ASN A 54 -10.90 -6.82 3.95
CA ASN A 54 -11.26 -7.58 2.77
C ASN A 54 -10.36 -7.30 1.57
N LEU A 55 -9.17 -6.79 1.84
CA LEU A 55 -8.21 -6.54 0.78
C LEU A 55 -7.73 -7.85 0.17
N ALA A 56 -7.69 -7.89 -1.16
CA ALA A 56 -7.29 -9.09 -1.89
C ALA A 56 -6.40 -8.70 -3.07
N GLU A 57 -5.70 -9.70 -3.58
CA GLU A 57 -4.86 -9.50 -4.77
C GLU A 57 -5.73 -9.11 -5.95
N GLY A 58 -5.24 -8.15 -6.72
CA GLY A 58 -5.97 -7.61 -7.85
C GLY A 58 -6.86 -6.44 -7.53
N ASP A 59 -7.01 -6.11 -6.25
CA ASP A 59 -7.86 -4.98 -5.86
C ASP A 59 -7.21 -3.65 -6.24
N GLU A 60 -8.05 -2.72 -6.64
CA GLU A 60 -7.62 -1.34 -6.83
C GLU A 60 -7.72 -0.63 -5.49
N VAL A 61 -6.64 0.02 -5.12
CA VAL A 61 -6.54 0.66 -3.80
C VAL A 61 -5.98 2.06 -3.95
N GLU A 62 -6.12 2.82 -2.88
CA GLU A 62 -5.49 4.11 -2.76
C GLU A 62 -4.49 4.04 -1.60
N LEU A 63 -3.25 4.36 -1.90
CA LEU A 63 -2.19 4.38 -0.92
C LEU A 63 -2.07 5.79 -0.35
N HIS A 64 -1.99 5.88 0.96
CA HIS A 64 -1.84 7.14 1.64
C HIS A 64 -0.41 7.30 2.11
N TYR A 65 0.22 8.39 1.73
CA TYR A 65 1.62 8.66 2.03
C TYR A 65 1.75 9.77 3.04
N VAL A 66 2.70 9.62 3.93
CA VAL A 66 3.17 10.70 4.78
C VAL A 66 4.69 10.68 4.70
N MET A 67 5.28 11.78 4.25
CA MET A 67 6.73 11.94 4.13
C MET A 67 7.39 10.82 3.32
N GLY A 68 6.73 10.41 2.25
CA GLY A 68 7.27 9.39 1.35
C GLY A 68 7.03 7.96 1.79
N MET A 69 6.38 7.76 2.92
CA MET A 69 6.09 6.41 3.43
C MET A 69 4.60 6.12 3.34
N VAL A 70 4.27 4.91 2.95
CA VAL A 70 2.87 4.48 2.94
C VAL A 70 2.43 4.23 4.38
N THR A 71 1.39 4.93 4.81
CA THR A 71 0.88 4.82 6.17
C THR A 71 -0.45 4.11 6.26
N ALA A 72 -1.19 4.06 5.15
CA ALA A 72 -2.51 3.42 5.13
C ALA A 72 -2.88 3.06 3.71
N VAL A 73 -3.79 2.10 3.58
CA VAL A 73 -4.31 1.64 2.30
C VAL A 73 -5.82 1.59 2.42
N THR A 74 -6.53 2.13 1.43
CA THR A 74 -7.98 2.05 1.38
C THR A 74 -8.41 1.46 0.04
N LYS A 75 -9.49 0.70 0.04
CA LYS A 75 -10.05 0.16 -1.21
C LYS A 75 -10.81 1.26 -1.95
N ARG A 76 -10.73 1.18 -3.25
CA ARG A 76 -11.49 2.08 -4.12
C ARG A 76 -12.83 1.50 -4.45
#